data_a58f4ca96a14bc651f5d3cca3829c6ec
#
_entry.id   a58f4ca96a14bc651f5d3cca3829c6ec
#
_cell.length_a   1.000
_cell.length_b   1.000
_cell.length_c   1.000
_cell.angle_alpha   90.00
_cell.angle_beta   90.00
_cell.angle_gamma   90.00
#
_symmetry.space_group_name_H-M   'P 1'
#
loop_
_entity.id
_entity.type
_entity.pdbx_description
1 polymer ?
#
loop_
_entity_poly.entity_id
_entity_poly.type
_entity_poly.pdbx_seq_one_letter_code
_entity_poly.pdbx_strand_id
1 'polypeptide(L)'
;MIHQYRNNGYNIVMDVYSGAVHVVDDVCYDVIAEVNRAEEEPTAESLKTPEVKAGLLAKLGGRYEAADIEDALSDVIELTEGNQLFMKDIYEGMVEVVKERKTVVKALCMHIAHDCNLACRYCFAEEGEYHGRRAMMSYEVGK
;
A
#
# COMPACT_ATOMS: atom_id res chain seq x y z
N MET A 1 -6.82 2.77 -3.71
CA MET A 1 -5.72 2.99 -4.72
C MET A 1 -4.97 1.70 -4.89
N ILE A 2 -4.90 1.18 -6.11
CA ILE A 2 -4.23 -0.09 -6.43
C ILE A 2 -2.89 0.17 -7.11
N HIS A 3 -1.83 -0.48 -6.63
CA HIS A 3 -0.54 -0.56 -7.27
C HIS A 3 -0.29 -1.98 -7.79
N GLN A 4 0.02 -2.07 -9.08
CA GLN A 4 0.35 -3.33 -9.74
C GLN A 4 1.75 -3.28 -10.31
N TYR A 5 2.56 -4.29 -10.02
CA TYR A 5 3.91 -4.41 -10.56
C TYR A 5 4.36 -5.87 -10.64
N ARG A 6 5.38 -6.12 -11.46
CA ARG A 6 5.98 -7.45 -11.59
C ARG A 6 7.39 -7.44 -11.02
N ASN A 7 7.69 -8.42 -10.18
CA ASN A 7 9.02 -8.55 -9.58
C ASN A 7 9.39 -10.02 -9.41
N ASN A 8 10.59 -10.39 -9.83
CA ASN A 8 11.13 -11.76 -9.72
C ASN A 8 10.17 -12.86 -10.25
N GLY A 9 9.42 -12.58 -11.32
CA GLY A 9 8.46 -13.52 -11.91
C GLY A 9 7.11 -13.59 -11.21
N TYR A 10 6.87 -12.77 -10.19
CA TYR A 10 5.58 -12.66 -9.52
C TYR A 10 4.80 -11.43 -9.98
N ASN A 11 3.50 -11.59 -10.17
CA ASN A 11 2.57 -10.47 -10.33
C ASN A 11 2.09 -10.05 -8.95
N ILE A 12 2.38 -8.83 -8.56
CA ILE A 12 2.07 -8.30 -7.23
C ILE A 12 1.04 -7.19 -7.37
N VAL A 13 0.01 -7.27 -6.55
CA VAL A 13 -1.06 -6.27 -6.45
C VAL A 13 -1.12 -5.81 -4.99
N MET A 14 -1.01 -4.51 -4.78
CA MET A 14 -1.10 -3.89 -3.46
C MET A 14 -2.25 -2.90 -3.43
N ASP A 15 -3.14 -3.05 -2.46
CA ASP A 15 -4.12 -2.03 -2.14
C ASP A 15 -3.61 -1.15 -1.01
N VAL A 16 -3.38 0.13 -1.32
CA VAL A 16 -2.80 1.11 -0.40
C VAL A 16 -3.70 1.36 0.81
N TYR A 17 -5.01 1.33 0.62
CA TYR A 17 -5.94 1.69 1.69
C TYR A 17 -6.22 0.54 2.66
N SER A 18 -6.26 -0.70 2.19
CA SER A 18 -6.35 -1.87 3.05
C SER A 18 -4.98 -2.30 3.61
N GLY A 19 -3.90 -1.98 2.89
CA GLY A 19 -2.55 -2.48 3.15
C GLY A 19 -2.35 -3.94 2.71
N ALA A 20 -3.32 -4.55 2.05
CA ALA A 20 -3.23 -5.92 1.56
C ALA A 20 -2.28 -6.02 0.36
N VAL A 21 -1.52 -7.11 0.31
CA VAL A 21 -0.61 -7.45 -0.80
C VAL A 21 -0.92 -8.85 -1.28
N HIS A 22 -1.23 -8.98 -2.56
CA HIS A 22 -1.59 -10.24 -3.20
C HIS A 22 -0.55 -10.63 -4.25
N VAL A 23 -0.25 -11.91 -4.34
CA VAL A 23 0.46 -12.50 -5.48
C VAL A 23 -0.58 -13.25 -6.29
N VAL A 24 -0.73 -12.86 -7.55
CA VAL A 24 -1.79 -13.36 -8.44
C VAL A 24 -1.22 -13.91 -9.73
N ASP A 25 -2.00 -14.70 -10.46
CA ASP A 25 -1.65 -15.15 -11.80
C ASP A 25 -1.81 -14.03 -12.85
N ASP A 26 -1.48 -14.34 -14.09
CA ASP A 26 -1.55 -13.36 -15.18
C ASP A 26 -2.98 -12.93 -15.50
N VAL A 27 -3.95 -13.84 -15.39
CA VAL A 27 -5.36 -13.56 -15.69
C VAL A 27 -5.93 -12.60 -14.66
N CYS A 28 -5.78 -12.92 -13.40
CA CYS A 28 -6.25 -12.08 -12.28
C CYS A 28 -5.56 -10.71 -12.29
N TYR A 29 -4.25 -10.67 -12.59
CA TYR A 29 -3.51 -9.42 -12.72
C TYR A 29 -4.09 -8.50 -13.80
N ASP A 30 -4.39 -9.05 -14.97
CA ASP A 30 -4.95 -8.30 -16.10
C ASP A 30 -6.43 -7.92 -15.85
N VAL A 31 -7.23 -8.79 -15.18
CA VAL A 31 -8.60 -8.48 -14.74
C VAL A 31 -8.61 -7.28 -13.79
N ILE A 32 -7.77 -7.30 -12.76
CA ILE A 32 -7.64 -6.17 -11.81
C ILE A 32 -7.23 -4.89 -12.54
N ALA A 33 -6.30 -4.98 -13.50
CA ALA A 33 -5.87 -3.82 -14.27
C ALA A 33 -7.00 -3.20 -15.11
N GLU A 34 -7.83 -4.04 -15.75
CA GLU A 34 -8.96 -3.56 -16.54
C GLU A 34 -10.09 -2.99 -15.67
N VAL A 35 -10.38 -3.60 -14.53
CA VAL A 35 -11.34 -3.07 -13.55
C VAL A 35 -10.88 -1.70 -13.05
N ASN A 36 -9.64 -1.60 -12.57
CA ASN A 36 -9.07 -0.34 -12.03
C ASN A 36 -8.99 0.79 -13.07
N ARG A 37 -8.95 0.45 -14.38
CA ARG A 37 -8.99 1.42 -15.48
C ARG A 37 -10.41 1.86 -15.83
N ALA A 38 -11.38 0.95 -15.69
CA ALA A 38 -12.76 1.19 -16.10
C ALA A 38 -13.57 1.95 -15.06
N GLU A 39 -13.29 1.77 -13.78
CA GLU A 39 -14.01 2.36 -12.66
C GLU A 39 -13.03 3.05 -11.69
N GLU A 40 -13.37 4.26 -11.29
CA GLU A 40 -12.58 5.03 -10.32
C GLU A 40 -12.69 4.44 -8.90
N GLU A 41 -13.87 3.95 -8.53
CA GLU A 41 -14.17 3.31 -7.25
C GLU A 41 -14.93 1.99 -7.45
N PRO A 42 -14.29 0.89 -7.85
CA PRO A 42 -14.96 -0.40 -7.99
C PRO A 42 -15.53 -0.88 -6.66
N THR A 43 -16.74 -1.43 -6.72
CA THR A 43 -17.41 -2.07 -5.59
C THR A 43 -17.77 -3.52 -5.93
N ALA A 44 -17.95 -4.37 -4.91
CA ALA A 44 -18.35 -5.75 -5.16
C ALA A 44 -19.69 -5.85 -5.93
N GLU A 45 -20.61 -4.90 -5.71
CA GLU A 45 -21.86 -4.82 -6.44
C GLU A 45 -21.66 -4.43 -7.89
N SER A 46 -20.82 -3.42 -8.18
CA SER A 46 -20.53 -3.01 -9.56
C SER A 46 -19.84 -4.12 -10.35
N LEU A 47 -18.92 -4.84 -9.71
CA LEU A 47 -18.19 -5.96 -10.33
C LEU A 47 -19.08 -7.16 -10.71
N LYS A 48 -20.22 -7.35 -10.04
CA LYS A 48 -21.18 -8.42 -10.34
C LYS A 48 -22.07 -8.13 -11.53
N THR A 49 -21.98 -6.95 -12.13
CA THR A 49 -22.85 -6.55 -13.23
C THR A 49 -22.49 -7.26 -14.52
N PRO A 50 -23.49 -7.61 -15.37
CA PRO A 50 -23.24 -8.24 -16.67
C PRO A 50 -22.36 -7.39 -17.60
N GLU A 51 -22.42 -6.07 -17.46
CA GLU A 51 -21.67 -5.10 -18.24
C GLU A 51 -20.17 -5.20 -17.98
N VAL A 52 -19.76 -5.32 -16.71
CA VAL A 52 -18.34 -5.50 -16.34
C VAL A 52 -17.84 -6.83 -16.87
N LYS A 53 -18.57 -7.91 -16.68
CA LYS A 53 -18.23 -9.23 -17.21
C LYS A 53 -18.07 -9.22 -18.73
N ALA A 54 -19.05 -8.65 -19.46
CA ALA A 54 -18.99 -8.54 -20.92
C ALA A 54 -17.80 -7.69 -21.39
N GLY A 55 -17.50 -6.59 -20.68
CA GLY A 55 -16.37 -5.73 -20.95
C GLY A 55 -15.02 -6.43 -20.79
N LEU A 56 -14.86 -7.23 -19.73
CA LEU A 56 -13.66 -8.03 -19.49
C LEU A 56 -13.48 -9.11 -20.56
N LEU A 57 -14.55 -9.85 -20.89
CA LEU A 57 -14.53 -10.85 -21.95
C LEU A 57 -14.16 -10.25 -23.33
N ALA A 58 -14.71 -9.07 -23.63
CA ALA A 58 -14.38 -8.37 -24.90
C ALA A 58 -12.91 -7.93 -24.97
N LYS A 59 -12.31 -7.52 -23.84
CA LYS A 59 -10.92 -7.03 -23.81
C LYS A 59 -9.90 -8.16 -23.66
N LEU A 60 -10.20 -9.16 -22.84
CA LEU A 60 -9.24 -10.19 -22.46
C LEU A 60 -9.45 -11.54 -23.16
N GLY A 61 -10.62 -11.79 -23.74
CA GLY A 61 -11.00 -13.06 -24.40
C GLY A 61 -10.16 -13.44 -25.63
N GLY A 62 -9.38 -12.50 -26.18
CA GLY A 62 -8.35 -12.81 -27.20
C GLY A 62 -7.06 -13.41 -26.64
N ARG A 63 -6.90 -13.41 -25.31
CA ARG A 63 -5.67 -13.81 -24.61
C ARG A 63 -5.91 -14.94 -23.60
N TYR A 64 -7.09 -14.98 -23.02
CA TYR A 64 -7.48 -15.95 -22.00
C TYR A 64 -8.81 -16.63 -22.35
N GLU A 65 -9.02 -17.83 -21.81
CA GLU A 65 -10.29 -18.51 -21.91
C GLU A 65 -11.37 -17.78 -21.08
N ALA A 66 -12.60 -17.84 -21.55
CA ALA A 66 -13.71 -17.17 -20.86
C ALA A 66 -13.90 -17.64 -19.40
N ALA A 67 -13.70 -18.93 -19.15
CA ALA A 67 -13.79 -19.52 -17.81
C ALA A 67 -12.74 -18.95 -16.87
N ASP A 68 -11.48 -18.80 -17.32
CA ASP A 68 -10.40 -18.26 -16.52
C ASP A 68 -10.66 -16.79 -16.13
N ILE A 69 -11.24 -16.00 -17.04
CA ILE A 69 -11.62 -14.60 -16.80
C ILE A 69 -12.76 -14.54 -15.76
N GLU A 70 -13.73 -15.44 -15.85
CA GLU A 70 -14.86 -15.51 -14.91
C GLU A 70 -14.41 -15.92 -13.50
N ASP A 71 -13.52 -16.90 -13.41
CA ASP A 71 -12.95 -17.36 -12.14
C ASP A 71 -12.13 -16.23 -11.51
N ALA A 72 -11.24 -15.58 -12.26
CA ALA A 72 -10.47 -14.45 -11.78
C ALA A 72 -11.36 -13.26 -11.34
N LEU A 73 -12.45 -12.98 -12.06
CA LEU A 73 -13.42 -11.96 -11.63
C LEU A 73 -14.11 -12.35 -10.32
N SER A 74 -14.43 -13.62 -10.12
CA SER A 74 -15.00 -14.13 -8.87
C SER A 74 -14.04 -13.92 -7.68
N ASP A 75 -12.77 -14.23 -7.87
CA ASP A 75 -11.72 -14.00 -6.85
C ASP A 75 -11.57 -12.50 -6.51
N VAL A 76 -11.59 -11.64 -7.53
CA VAL A 76 -11.55 -10.18 -7.35
C VAL A 76 -12.75 -9.67 -6.57
N ILE A 77 -13.96 -10.20 -6.84
CA ILE A 77 -15.17 -9.87 -6.09
C ILE A 77 -15.02 -10.29 -4.63
N GLU A 78 -14.56 -11.52 -4.36
CA GLU A 78 -14.36 -12.02 -2.99
C GLU A 78 -13.36 -11.15 -2.21
N LEU A 79 -12.23 -10.78 -2.81
CA LEU A 79 -11.24 -9.89 -2.20
C LEU A 79 -11.83 -8.49 -1.91
N THR A 80 -12.71 -8.01 -2.80
CA THR A 80 -13.36 -6.70 -2.63
C THR A 80 -14.40 -6.75 -1.50
N GLU A 81 -15.20 -7.81 -1.40
CA GLU A 81 -16.12 -8.06 -0.28
C GLU A 81 -15.37 -8.17 1.06
N GLY A 82 -14.18 -8.80 1.03
CA GLY A 82 -13.31 -8.95 2.18
C GLY A 82 -12.55 -7.66 2.58
N ASN A 83 -12.78 -6.54 1.91
CA ASN A 83 -12.04 -5.27 2.09
C ASN A 83 -10.51 -5.43 1.93
N GLN A 84 -10.09 -6.35 1.07
CA GLN A 84 -8.67 -6.59 0.76
C GLN A 84 -8.26 -6.03 -0.61
N LEU A 85 -9.25 -5.63 -1.43
CA LEU A 85 -9.03 -5.01 -2.73
C LEU A 85 -10.08 -3.92 -2.97
N PHE A 86 -9.68 -2.84 -3.67
CA PHE A 86 -10.51 -1.67 -3.96
C PHE A 86 -11.14 -1.01 -2.72
N MET A 87 -10.43 -1.06 -1.58
CA MET A 87 -10.88 -0.40 -0.37
C MET A 87 -10.88 1.12 -0.55
N LYS A 88 -11.90 1.78 0.01
CA LYS A 88 -11.98 3.24 0.04
C LYS A 88 -11.01 3.82 1.07
N ASP A 89 -10.56 5.05 0.82
CA ASP A 89 -9.78 5.80 1.79
C ASP A 89 -10.64 6.17 3.01
N ILE A 90 -10.49 5.42 4.09
CA ILE A 90 -11.18 5.68 5.35
C ILE A 90 -10.61 6.91 6.09
N TYR A 91 -9.46 7.44 5.65
CA TYR A 91 -8.78 8.56 6.30
C TYR A 91 -9.02 9.89 5.58
N GLU A 92 -9.64 9.90 4.39
CA GLU A 92 -9.87 11.10 3.59
C GLU A 92 -10.57 12.22 4.41
N GLY A 93 -11.59 11.88 5.18
CA GLY A 93 -12.31 12.82 6.06
C GLY A 93 -11.61 13.12 7.39
N MET A 94 -10.50 12.44 7.74
CA MET A 94 -9.86 12.56 9.04
C MET A 94 -8.78 13.65 9.10
N VAL A 95 -8.42 14.27 7.97
CA VAL A 95 -7.35 15.28 7.90
C VAL A 95 -7.64 16.46 8.84
N GLU A 96 -8.87 16.95 8.88
CA GLU A 96 -9.26 18.05 9.76
C GLU A 96 -9.23 17.65 11.23
N VAL A 97 -9.67 16.43 11.56
CA VAL A 97 -9.59 15.87 12.91
C VAL A 97 -8.16 15.77 13.41
N VAL A 98 -7.23 15.40 12.49
CA VAL A 98 -5.80 15.34 12.83
C VAL A 98 -5.21 16.74 13.03
N LYS A 99 -5.62 17.73 12.23
CA LYS A 99 -5.19 19.12 12.40
C LYS A 99 -5.66 19.75 13.72
N GLU A 100 -6.87 19.42 14.15
CA GLU A 100 -7.45 19.92 15.42
C GLU A 100 -6.94 19.16 16.66
N ARG A 101 -6.16 18.11 16.46
CA ARG A 101 -5.69 17.27 17.53
C ARG A 101 -4.76 18.04 18.47
N LYS A 102 -5.13 18.18 19.74
CA LYS A 102 -4.21 18.69 20.77
C LYS A 102 -2.99 17.78 20.82
N THR A 103 -1.83 18.36 20.55
CA THR A 103 -0.57 17.61 20.53
C THR A 103 -0.22 17.18 21.93
N VAL A 104 -0.45 15.91 22.24
CA VAL A 104 0.05 15.29 23.47
C VAL A 104 1.35 14.59 23.13
N VAL A 105 2.44 15.01 23.76
CA VAL A 105 3.72 14.31 23.63
C VAL A 105 3.59 12.92 24.24
N LYS A 106 3.61 11.90 23.38
CA LYS A 106 3.49 10.49 23.79
C LYS A 106 4.83 9.81 24.01
N ALA A 107 5.86 10.31 23.33
CA ALA A 107 7.22 9.79 23.42
C ALA A 107 8.22 10.91 23.12
N LEU A 108 9.36 10.86 23.75
CA LEU A 108 10.49 11.73 23.50
C LEU A 108 11.70 10.89 23.11
N CYS A 109 12.28 11.15 21.95
CA CYS A 109 13.52 10.53 21.54
C CYS A 109 14.68 11.48 21.89
N MET A 110 15.45 11.12 22.90
CA MET A 110 16.58 11.93 23.37
C MET A 110 17.90 11.40 22.80
N HIS A 111 18.62 12.23 22.07
CA HIS A 111 19.98 11.95 21.59
C HIS A 111 20.97 12.27 22.68
N ILE A 112 21.17 11.34 23.59
CA ILE A 112 22.04 11.53 24.75
C ILE A 112 23.52 11.51 24.41
N ALA A 113 23.89 10.93 23.27
CA ALA A 113 25.25 10.92 22.75
C ALA A 113 25.22 11.06 21.23
N HIS A 114 26.01 11.97 20.70
CA HIS A 114 26.39 12.08 19.30
C HIS A 114 27.79 11.51 19.14
N ASP A 115 27.95 10.23 19.44
CA ASP A 115 29.20 9.48 19.35
C ASP A 115 28.91 7.98 19.26
N CYS A 116 29.72 7.26 18.51
CA CYS A 116 29.61 5.83 18.35
C CYS A 116 31.02 5.23 18.19
N ASN A 117 31.22 4.03 18.74
CA ASN A 117 32.46 3.27 18.59
C ASN A 117 32.39 2.24 17.44
N LEU A 118 31.35 2.26 16.61
CA LEU A 118 31.17 1.42 15.44
C LEU A 118 31.30 2.25 14.17
N ALA A 119 31.77 1.62 13.08
CA ALA A 119 31.89 2.21 11.75
C ALA A 119 31.05 1.40 10.76
N CYS A 120 29.73 1.39 10.95
CA CYS A 120 28.81 0.65 10.10
C CYS A 120 28.71 1.28 8.70
N ARG A 121 28.96 0.53 7.64
CA ARG A 121 28.91 1.03 6.25
C ARG A 121 27.55 1.58 5.81
N TYR A 122 26.48 1.24 6.50
CA TYR A 122 25.10 1.69 6.27
C TYR A 122 24.60 2.65 7.34
N CYS A 123 25.50 3.28 8.11
CA CYS A 123 25.10 4.15 9.20
C CYS A 123 24.51 5.47 8.67
N PHE A 124 23.21 5.68 8.89
CA PHE A 124 22.54 6.93 8.54
C PHE A 124 22.91 8.10 9.48
N ALA A 125 23.53 7.79 10.62
CA ALA A 125 23.88 8.76 11.65
C ALA A 125 25.37 9.16 11.60
N GLU A 126 26.12 8.77 10.55
CA GLU A 126 27.56 9.10 10.40
C GLU A 126 28.37 8.82 11.67
N GLU A 127 28.36 7.56 12.10
CA GLU A 127 29.02 7.15 13.36
C GLU A 127 28.47 7.86 14.61
N GLY A 128 27.23 8.35 14.55
CA GLY A 128 26.54 9.03 15.64
C GLY A 128 26.64 10.55 15.59
N GLU A 129 27.38 11.13 14.65
CA GLU A 129 27.60 12.58 14.57
C GLU A 129 26.41 13.37 13.99
N TYR A 130 25.54 12.73 13.19
CA TYR A 130 24.37 13.35 12.56
C TYR A 130 24.67 14.66 11.83
N HIS A 131 25.73 14.70 11.02
CA HIS A 131 26.25 15.89 10.33
C HIS A 131 26.69 17.02 11.26
N GLY A 132 26.94 16.71 12.53
CA GLY A 132 27.34 17.68 13.54
C GLY A 132 28.72 17.40 14.09
N ARG A 133 28.84 17.49 15.38
CA ARG A 133 30.08 17.19 16.11
C ARG A 133 29.83 16.10 17.15
N ARG A 134 30.88 15.34 17.47
CA ARG A 134 30.85 14.42 18.60
C ARG A 134 30.58 15.19 19.88
N ALA A 135 29.54 14.82 20.59
CA ALA A 135 29.12 15.49 21.81
C ALA A 135 28.25 14.56 22.68
N MET A 136 28.23 14.85 23.96
CA MET A 136 27.33 14.26 24.93
C MET A 136 26.28 15.30 25.32
N MET A 137 25.02 14.87 25.53
CA MET A 137 24.00 15.74 26.11
C MET A 137 24.42 16.12 27.54
N SER A 138 24.35 17.39 27.85
CA SER A 138 24.59 17.82 29.22
C SER A 138 23.38 17.51 30.10
N TYR A 139 23.59 17.34 31.39
CA TYR A 139 22.52 17.15 32.36
C TYR A 139 21.47 18.28 32.33
N GLU A 140 21.94 19.52 32.11
CA GLU A 140 21.05 20.71 32.06
C GLU A 140 20.09 20.67 30.88
N VAL A 141 20.51 20.09 29.73
CA VAL A 141 19.66 19.92 28.55
C VAL A 141 18.68 18.75 28.73
N GLY A 142 19.08 17.70 29.44
CA GLY A 142 18.28 16.51 29.67
C GLY A 142 17.26 16.65 30.82
N LYS A 143 17.38 17.67 31.65
CA LYS A 143 16.51 17.95 32.79
C LYS A 143 15.23 18.67 32.36
#